data_5d7672bb42624c555f4cf0cc5e4766cd
#
_entry.id   5d7672bb42624c555f4cf0cc5e4766cd
#
_cell.length_a   1.000
_cell.length_b   1.000
_cell.length_c   1.000
_cell.angle_alpha   90.00
_cell.angle_beta   90.00
_cell.angle_gamma   90.00
#
_symmetry.space_group_name_H-M   'P 1'
#
loop_
_entity.id
_entity.type
_entity.pdbx_description
1 polymer ?
#
loop_
_entity_poly.entity_id
_entity_poly.type
_entity_poly.pdbx_seq_one_letter_code
_entity_poly.pdbx_strand_id
1 'polypeptide(L)' 'MRKFEFDDTNSTGIWWSTNVAIRDECIGLKKDTNCEDSEIVELLRSIAQNIEEFGI' A
#
# COMPACT_ATOMS: atom_id res chain seq x y z
N MET A 1 -18.48 -8.85 1.83
CA MET A 1 -17.08 -8.84 2.04
C MET A 1 -16.70 -7.94 3.20
N ARG A 2 -15.81 -8.37 3.98
CA ARG A 2 -15.48 -7.68 5.16
C ARG A 2 -14.52 -6.55 4.89
N LYS A 3 -14.77 -5.43 5.44
CA LYS A 3 -13.89 -4.32 5.27
C LYS A 3 -12.63 -4.50 6.08
N PHE A 4 -11.52 -4.23 5.49
CA PHE A 4 -10.26 -4.34 6.15
C PHE A 4 -10.01 -3.13 7.03
N GLU A 5 -9.59 -3.35 8.25
CA GLU A 5 -9.32 -2.28 9.17
C GLU A 5 -8.02 -2.53 9.90
N PHE A 6 -7.30 -1.47 10.15
CA PHE A 6 -6.09 -1.53 10.95
C PHE A 6 -6.46 -1.28 12.38
N ASP A 7 -6.85 -2.29 13.09
CA ASP A 7 -7.10 -2.07 14.47
C ASP A 7 -5.99 -2.70 15.28
N ASP A 8 -5.97 -2.38 16.53
CA ASP A 8 -4.86 -2.74 17.36
C ASP A 8 -4.78 -4.19 17.65
N THR A 9 -5.88 -4.87 17.59
CA THR A 9 -5.94 -6.18 18.12
C THR A 9 -5.17 -7.16 17.33
N ASN A 10 -5.35 -7.17 16.03
CA ASN A 10 -4.65 -8.13 15.26
C ASN A 10 -3.83 -7.54 14.16
N SER A 11 -3.93 -6.28 13.97
CA SER A 11 -3.22 -5.68 12.84
C SER A 11 -1.91 -5.06 13.21
N THR A 12 -1.73 -4.84 14.48
CA THR A 12 -0.64 -4.02 14.92
C THR A 12 0.70 -4.52 14.48
N GLY A 13 0.94 -5.80 14.60
CA GLY A 13 2.24 -6.32 14.26
C GLY A 13 2.46 -6.38 12.76
N ILE A 14 1.85 -7.36 12.15
CA ILE A 14 2.13 -7.67 10.75
C ILE A 14 1.56 -6.63 9.81
N TRP A 15 0.31 -6.29 10.01
CA TRP A 15 -0.34 -5.35 9.09
C TRP A 15 0.29 -3.98 9.15
N TRP A 16 0.59 -3.53 10.35
CA TRP A 16 1.18 -2.22 10.50
C TRP A 16 2.57 -2.17 9.91
N SER A 17 3.37 -3.19 10.16
CA SER A 17 4.71 -3.26 9.59
C SER A 17 4.67 -3.23 8.07
N THR A 18 3.73 -3.97 7.49
CA THR A 18 3.59 -3.99 6.04
C THR A 18 3.18 -2.61 5.52
N ASN A 19 2.28 -1.96 6.24
CA ASN A 19 1.86 -0.62 5.85
C ASN A 19 3.05 0.34 5.81
N VAL A 20 3.86 0.29 6.85
CA VAL A 20 5.02 1.17 6.93
C VAL A 20 6.02 0.85 5.82
N ALA A 21 6.23 -0.43 5.55
CA ALA A 21 7.17 -0.82 4.51
C ALA A 21 6.71 -0.32 3.15
N ILE A 22 5.42 -0.44 2.86
CA ILE A 22 4.90 0.03 1.59
C ILE A 22 5.04 1.55 1.47
N ARG A 23 4.78 2.24 2.55
CA ARG A 23 4.93 3.69 2.54
C ARG A 23 6.37 4.10 2.31
N ASP A 24 7.30 3.40 2.95
CA ASP A 24 8.71 3.70 2.76
C ASP A 24 9.13 3.49 1.32
N GLU A 25 8.64 2.43 0.69
CA GLU A 25 8.93 2.19 -0.71
C GLU A 25 8.38 3.31 -1.57
N CYS A 26 7.20 3.77 -1.26
CA CYS A 26 6.59 4.87 -2.01
C CYS A 26 7.39 6.16 -1.85
N ILE A 27 7.88 6.39 -0.65
CA ILE A 27 8.70 7.57 -0.40
C ILE A 27 9.98 7.50 -1.23
N GLY A 28 10.60 6.33 -1.26
CA GLY A 28 11.80 6.15 -2.07
C GLY A 28 11.53 6.37 -3.54
N LEU A 29 10.42 5.84 -4.04
CA LEU A 29 10.04 6.03 -5.41
C LEU A 29 9.84 7.50 -5.73
N LYS A 30 9.18 8.21 -4.82
CA LYS A 30 8.93 9.61 -5.03
C LYS A 30 10.23 10.40 -5.10
N LYS A 31 11.18 10.05 -4.26
CA LYS A 31 12.48 10.72 -4.29
C LYS A 31 13.23 10.44 -5.57
N ASP A 32 13.19 9.20 -6.03
CA ASP A 32 13.95 8.80 -7.21
C ASP A 32 13.39 9.37 -8.48
N THR A 33 12.07 9.46 -8.56
CA THR A 33 11.42 9.89 -9.79
C THR A 33 10.85 11.28 -9.71
N ASN A 34 10.79 11.84 -8.51
CA ASN A 34 10.20 13.15 -8.29
C ASN A 34 8.74 13.19 -8.75
N CYS A 35 8.05 12.07 -8.63
CA CYS A 35 6.66 12.02 -9.04
C CYS A 35 5.78 12.61 -7.95
N GLU A 36 4.52 12.82 -8.30
CA GLU A 36 3.57 13.41 -7.38
C GLU A 36 2.81 12.37 -6.62
N ASP A 37 2.20 12.78 -5.52
CA ASP A 37 1.44 11.88 -4.70
C ASP A 37 0.32 11.20 -5.49
N SER A 38 -0.29 11.92 -6.41
CA SER A 38 -1.35 11.34 -7.22
C SER A 38 -0.86 10.17 -8.05
N GLU A 39 0.38 10.22 -8.48
CA GLU A 39 0.95 9.12 -9.25
C GLU A 39 1.20 7.92 -8.37
N ILE A 40 1.56 8.14 -7.12
CA ILE A 40 1.71 7.05 -6.17
C ILE A 40 0.36 6.39 -5.93
N VAL A 41 -0.69 7.20 -5.79
CA VAL A 41 -2.04 6.67 -5.60
C VAL A 41 -2.43 5.79 -6.79
N GLU A 42 -2.13 6.24 -8.00
CA GLU A 42 -2.46 5.45 -9.18
C GLU A 42 -1.73 4.14 -9.20
N LEU A 43 -0.47 4.16 -8.82
CA LEU A 43 0.30 2.93 -8.76
C LEU A 43 -0.32 1.94 -7.77
N LEU A 44 -0.68 2.41 -6.59
CA LEU A 44 -1.25 1.53 -5.58
C LEU A 44 -2.61 1.00 -6.02
N ARG A 45 -3.39 1.81 -6.71
CA ARG A 45 -4.66 1.34 -7.25
C ARG A 45 -4.47 0.26 -8.29
N SER A 46 -3.46 0.43 -9.11
CA SER A 46 -3.16 -0.55 -10.14
C SER A 46 -2.79 -1.89 -9.51
N ILE A 47 -1.98 -1.85 -8.48
CA ILE A 47 -1.60 -3.06 -7.77
C ILE A 47 -2.82 -3.71 -7.14
N ALA A 48 -3.65 -2.91 -6.50
CA ALA A 48 -4.84 -3.43 -5.86
C ALA A 48 -5.75 -4.11 -6.86
N GLN A 49 -5.92 -3.51 -8.03
CA GLN A 49 -6.77 -4.07 -9.04
C GLN A 49 -6.22 -5.39 -9.57
N ASN A 50 -4.91 -5.46 -9.75
CA ASN A 50 -4.31 -6.70 -10.20
C ASN A 50 -4.53 -7.82 -9.19
N ILE A 51 -4.45 -7.49 -7.91
CA ILE A 51 -4.68 -8.48 -6.89
C ILE A 51 -6.12 -8.96 -6.92
N GLU A 52 -7.05 -8.05 -7.17
CA GLU A 52 -8.45 -8.43 -7.25
C GLU A 52 -8.73 -9.36 -8.43
N GLU A 53 -8.07 -9.12 -9.55
CA GLU A 53 -8.35 -9.88 -10.74
C GLU A 53 -7.58 -11.19 -10.81
N PHE A 54 -6.35 -11.17 -10.35
CA PHE A 54 -5.50 -12.34 -10.53
C PHE A 54 -5.01 -12.95 -9.23
N GLY A 55 -5.18 -12.26 -8.15
CA GLY A 55 -4.64 -12.72 -6.89
C GLY A 55 -3.17 -12.39 -6.78
N ILE A 56 -2.62 -12.81 -5.70
CA ILE A 56 -1.18 -12.61 -5.49
C ILE A 56 -0.38 -13.86 -5.83
#